data_ac0f44e5f4f84316d95a9b14f25d22bd
#
_entry.id   ac0f44e5f4f84316d95a9b14f25d22bd
#
_cell.length_a   1.000
_cell.length_b   1.000
_cell.length_c   1.000
_cell.angle_alpha   90.00
_cell.angle_beta   90.00
_cell.angle_gamma   90.00
#
_symmetry.space_group_name_H-M   'P 1'
#
loop_
_entity.id
_entity.type
_entity.pdbx_description
1 polymer ?
#
loop_
_entity_poly.entity_id
_entity_poly.type
_entity_poly.pdbx_seq_one_letter_code
_entity_poly.pdbx_strand_id
1 'polypeptide(L)'
;MGSIKETPSGLKISDFNDKTLLIVDDDDSFRNRLSRAMEKKGFEVKDAKTVVDAIKLVRLLPPNFALVDLRLEDGNGLDVVQEINKTRKDSRIVMLTGYGNLPTAVAAVKAGALDYIAKPVDADDVESALLATPN
;
A
#
# COMPACT_ATOMS: atom_id res chain seq x y z
N MET A 1 -2.21 9.61 -28.72
CA MET A 1 -1.24 9.93 -27.67
C MET A 1 -1.57 9.21 -26.39
N GLY A 2 -0.65 8.45 -25.87
CA GLY A 2 -0.85 7.73 -24.63
C GLY A 2 -0.89 8.64 -23.41
N SER A 3 -1.45 8.16 -22.34
CA SER A 3 -1.43 8.87 -21.06
C SER A 3 -0.01 8.89 -20.51
N ILE A 4 0.44 10.05 -20.09
CA ILE A 4 1.73 10.19 -19.41
C ILE A 4 1.70 9.61 -18.01
N LYS A 5 0.50 9.24 -17.53
CA LYS A 5 0.28 8.65 -16.21
C LYS A 5 0.11 7.14 -16.26
N GLU A 6 0.34 6.52 -17.40
CA GLU A 6 0.27 5.07 -17.50
C GLU A 6 1.33 4.41 -16.62
N THR A 7 0.92 3.31 -15.99
CA THR A 7 1.85 2.51 -15.19
C THR A 7 2.77 1.71 -16.11
N PRO A 8 3.98 1.34 -15.65
CA PRO A 8 4.89 0.52 -16.47
C PRO A 8 4.29 -0.79 -16.93
N SER A 9 3.36 -1.37 -16.17
CA SER A 9 2.71 -2.62 -16.52
C SER A 9 1.55 -2.45 -17.49
N GLY A 10 1.07 -1.20 -17.70
CA GLY A 10 -0.14 -0.95 -18.46
C GLY A 10 -1.44 -1.27 -17.74
N LEU A 11 -1.37 -1.77 -16.51
CA LEU A 11 -2.56 -2.06 -15.70
C LEU A 11 -3.21 -0.77 -15.22
N LYS A 12 -4.53 -0.78 -15.12
CA LYS A 12 -5.34 0.32 -14.61
C LYS A 12 -6.23 -0.20 -13.50
N ILE A 13 -6.62 0.68 -12.59
CA ILE A 13 -7.54 0.27 -11.52
C ILE A 13 -8.85 -0.27 -12.08
N SER A 14 -9.30 0.24 -13.22
CA SER A 14 -10.52 -0.25 -13.86
C SER A 14 -10.43 -1.71 -14.32
N ASP A 15 -9.21 -2.26 -14.42
CA ASP A 15 -9.00 -3.67 -14.78
C ASP A 15 -9.30 -4.61 -13.61
N PHE A 16 -9.50 -4.09 -12.41
CA PHE A 16 -9.70 -4.89 -11.21
C PHE A 16 -11.15 -4.83 -10.75
N ASN A 17 -11.72 -5.98 -10.42
CA ASN A 17 -13.06 -6.04 -9.82
C ASN A 17 -13.02 -5.58 -8.36
N ASP A 18 -11.98 -5.97 -7.63
CA ASP A 18 -11.79 -5.58 -6.25
C ASP A 18 -10.79 -4.43 -6.19
N LYS A 19 -11.29 -3.24 -5.85
CA LYS A 19 -10.52 -2.00 -5.81
C LYS A 19 -10.19 -1.55 -4.39
N THR A 20 -10.37 -2.44 -3.41
CA THR A 20 -10.12 -2.11 -2.00
C THR A 20 -8.65 -1.84 -1.76
N LEU A 21 -8.37 -0.71 -1.12
CA LEU A 21 -7.03 -0.27 -0.77
C LEU A 21 -6.99 0.08 0.72
N LEU A 22 -6.08 -0.55 1.43
CA LEU A 22 -5.81 -0.20 2.83
C LEU A 22 -4.58 0.69 2.87
N ILE A 23 -4.70 1.87 3.48
CA ILE A 23 -3.57 2.78 3.70
C ILE A 23 -3.28 2.82 5.19
N VAL A 24 -2.06 2.47 5.57
CA VAL A 24 -1.64 2.44 6.98
C VAL A 24 -0.48 3.40 7.17
N ASP A 25 -0.72 4.48 7.90
CA ASP A 25 0.28 5.51 8.16
C ASP A 25 -0.15 6.31 9.40
N ASP A 26 0.76 6.59 10.31
CA ASP A 26 0.43 7.32 11.54
C ASP A 26 0.41 8.84 11.36
N ASP A 27 0.84 9.35 10.21
CA ASP A 27 0.74 10.78 9.88
C ASP A 27 -0.66 11.08 9.37
N ASP A 28 -1.48 11.70 10.20
CA ASP A 28 -2.89 11.98 9.87
C ASP A 28 -3.04 12.82 8.60
N SER A 29 -2.23 13.86 8.48
CA SER A 29 -2.29 14.78 7.35
C SER A 29 -1.94 14.08 6.03
N PHE A 30 -0.86 13.35 6.03
CA PHE A 30 -0.43 12.58 4.85
C PHE A 30 -1.46 11.51 4.50
N ARG A 31 -1.90 10.74 5.49
CA ARG A 31 -2.88 9.66 5.28
C ARG A 31 -4.18 10.19 4.69
N ASN A 32 -4.69 11.30 5.22
CA ASN A 32 -5.95 11.91 4.74
C ASN A 32 -5.82 12.41 3.31
N ARG A 33 -4.74 13.10 2.98
CA ARG A 33 -4.51 13.61 1.63
C ARG A 33 -4.38 12.48 0.62
N LEU A 34 -3.60 11.48 0.98
CA LEU A 34 -3.37 10.34 0.09
C LEU A 34 -4.65 9.55 -0.11
N SER A 35 -5.41 9.31 0.94
CA SER A 35 -6.69 8.59 0.84
C SER A 35 -7.63 9.26 -0.14
N ARG A 36 -7.78 10.58 -0.06
CA ARG A 36 -8.65 11.33 -0.97
C ARG A 36 -8.14 11.25 -2.41
N ALA A 37 -6.84 11.36 -2.60
CA ALA A 37 -6.26 11.29 -3.94
C ALA A 37 -6.46 9.91 -4.56
N MET A 38 -6.29 8.85 -3.77
CA MET A 38 -6.47 7.49 -4.27
C MET A 38 -7.94 7.19 -4.56
N GLU A 39 -8.86 7.73 -3.76
CA GLU A 39 -10.30 7.60 -4.05
C GLU A 39 -10.66 8.24 -5.40
N LYS A 40 -10.08 9.39 -5.71
CA LYS A 40 -10.29 10.04 -7.00
C LYS A 40 -9.77 9.20 -8.16
N LYS A 41 -8.79 8.37 -7.90
CA LYS A 41 -8.24 7.46 -8.92
C LYS A 41 -9.07 6.20 -9.11
N GLY A 42 -10.06 5.97 -8.26
CA GLY A 42 -10.97 4.84 -8.38
C GLY A 42 -10.80 3.76 -7.33
N PHE A 43 -9.90 3.93 -6.38
CA PHE A 43 -9.73 2.96 -5.29
C PHE A 43 -10.80 3.15 -4.23
N GLU A 44 -11.18 2.06 -3.60
CA GLU A 44 -12.07 2.07 -2.43
C GLU A 44 -11.19 2.03 -1.19
N VAL A 45 -10.97 3.19 -0.58
CA VAL A 45 -9.95 3.36 0.45
C VAL A 45 -10.50 3.15 1.85
N LYS A 46 -9.80 2.35 2.63
CA LYS A 46 -9.90 2.30 4.08
C LYS A 46 -8.53 2.64 4.64
N ASP A 47 -8.49 3.28 5.79
CA ASP A 47 -7.21 3.68 6.36
C ASP A 47 -7.12 3.33 7.83
N ALA A 48 -5.90 3.20 8.32
CA ALA A 48 -5.60 2.92 9.70
C ALA A 48 -4.35 3.68 10.12
N LYS A 49 -4.31 4.04 11.38
CA LYS A 49 -3.22 4.81 11.97
C LYS A 49 -2.20 3.91 12.67
N THR A 50 -2.63 2.73 13.10
CA THR A 50 -1.83 1.84 13.96
C THR A 50 -1.80 0.43 13.40
N VAL A 51 -0.84 -0.36 13.88
CA VAL A 51 -0.77 -1.79 13.55
C VAL A 51 -2.05 -2.51 14.01
N VAL A 52 -2.49 -2.23 15.23
CA VAL A 52 -3.67 -2.88 15.80
C VAL A 52 -4.90 -2.64 14.94
N ASP A 53 -5.15 -1.38 14.59
CA ASP A 53 -6.32 -1.02 13.79
C ASP A 53 -6.23 -1.61 12.38
N ALA A 54 -5.04 -1.58 11.80
CA ALA A 54 -4.83 -2.16 10.46
C ALA A 54 -5.13 -3.66 10.45
N ILE A 55 -4.64 -4.39 11.43
CA ILE A 55 -4.87 -5.83 11.52
C ILE A 55 -6.36 -6.14 11.70
N LYS A 56 -7.08 -5.34 12.48
CA LYS A 56 -8.53 -5.49 12.62
C LYS A 56 -9.23 -5.35 11.28
N LEU A 57 -8.88 -4.33 10.51
CA LEU A 57 -9.46 -4.11 9.18
C LEU A 57 -9.13 -5.25 8.22
N VAL A 58 -7.90 -5.73 8.24
CA VAL A 58 -7.46 -6.84 7.38
C VAL A 58 -8.28 -8.10 7.69
N ARG A 59 -8.52 -8.38 8.95
CA ARG A 59 -9.29 -9.57 9.35
C ARG A 59 -10.75 -9.48 8.97
N LEU A 60 -11.32 -8.26 8.98
CA LEU A 60 -12.70 -8.06 8.56
C LEU A 60 -12.87 -8.18 7.05
N LEU A 61 -11.96 -7.58 6.30
CA LEU A 61 -12.02 -7.58 4.84
C LEU A 61 -10.59 -7.45 4.29
N PRO A 62 -9.96 -8.57 3.93
CA PRO A 62 -8.60 -8.51 3.37
C PRO A 62 -8.57 -7.66 2.11
N PRO A 63 -7.71 -6.63 2.05
CA PRO A 63 -7.68 -5.71 0.92
C PRO A 63 -7.00 -6.31 -0.29
N ASN A 64 -7.41 -5.86 -1.49
CA ASN A 64 -6.70 -6.25 -2.72
C ASN A 64 -5.41 -5.46 -2.90
N PHE A 65 -5.38 -4.24 -2.39
CA PHE A 65 -4.21 -3.35 -2.43
C PHE A 65 -3.91 -2.84 -1.03
N ALA A 66 -2.65 -2.66 -0.71
CA ALA A 66 -2.26 -2.08 0.57
C ALA A 66 -1.00 -1.23 0.43
N LEU A 67 -1.01 -0.10 1.11
CA LEU A 67 0.15 0.76 1.26
C LEU A 67 0.41 0.88 2.75
N VAL A 68 1.56 0.41 3.21
CA VAL A 68 1.84 0.26 4.63
C VAL A 68 3.15 0.98 4.99
N ASP A 69 3.07 1.93 5.90
CA ASP A 69 4.26 2.58 6.44
C ASP A 69 5.02 1.60 7.30
N LEU A 70 6.32 1.60 7.16
CA LEU A 70 7.19 0.70 7.91
C LEU A 70 7.15 1.00 9.41
N ARG A 71 7.17 2.26 9.80
CA ARG A 71 7.18 2.67 11.21
C ARG A 71 5.84 3.24 11.60
N LEU A 72 5.22 2.63 12.59
CA LEU A 72 3.94 3.05 13.13
C LEU A 72 4.09 3.27 14.65
N GLU A 73 3.15 4.03 15.24
CA GLU A 73 3.21 4.36 16.67
C GLU A 73 3.35 3.15 17.56
N ASP A 74 2.64 2.07 17.24
CA ASP A 74 2.55 0.89 18.08
C ASP A 74 3.33 -0.30 17.54
N GLY A 75 4.17 -0.10 16.52
CA GLY A 75 4.96 -1.21 16.03
C GLY A 75 5.48 -1.02 14.62
N ASN A 76 5.64 -2.13 13.95
CA ASN A 76 6.28 -2.21 12.65
C ASN A 76 5.24 -2.63 11.59
N GLY A 77 5.24 -1.93 10.46
CA GLY A 77 4.35 -2.27 9.36
C GLY A 77 4.54 -3.66 8.78
N LEU A 78 5.67 -4.30 9.05
CA LEU A 78 5.88 -5.70 8.64
C LEU A 78 4.81 -6.63 9.20
N ASP A 79 4.35 -6.37 10.42
CA ASP A 79 3.30 -7.19 11.03
C ASP A 79 2.01 -7.10 10.22
N VAL A 80 1.70 -5.92 9.70
CA VAL A 80 0.53 -5.72 8.84
C VAL A 80 0.71 -6.45 7.51
N VAL A 81 1.88 -6.35 6.89
CA VAL A 81 2.19 -7.05 5.64
C VAL A 81 2.03 -8.55 5.81
N GLN A 82 2.56 -9.10 6.90
CA GLN A 82 2.46 -10.53 7.18
C GLN A 82 1.01 -10.97 7.36
N GLU A 83 0.20 -10.18 8.07
CA GLU A 83 -1.21 -10.49 8.26
C GLU A 83 -1.96 -10.48 6.93
N ILE A 84 -1.72 -9.49 6.09
CA ILE A 84 -2.35 -9.41 4.76
C ILE A 84 -1.94 -10.63 3.93
N ASN A 85 -0.65 -10.91 3.87
CA ASN A 85 -0.14 -12.02 3.05
C ASN A 85 -0.67 -13.37 3.52
N LYS A 86 -0.88 -13.51 4.82
CA LYS A 86 -1.44 -14.73 5.43
C LYS A 86 -2.92 -14.90 5.08
N THR A 87 -3.67 -13.80 5.04
CA THR A 87 -5.12 -13.85 4.79
C THR A 87 -5.48 -13.75 3.31
N ARG A 88 -4.62 -13.09 2.52
CA ARG A 88 -4.87 -12.92 1.07
C ARG A 88 -3.53 -12.80 0.34
N LYS A 89 -3.07 -13.92 -0.19
CA LYS A 89 -1.73 -14.00 -0.83
C LYS A 89 -1.60 -13.20 -2.10
N ASP A 90 -2.68 -12.94 -2.81
CA ASP A 90 -2.65 -12.17 -4.06
C ASP A 90 -2.79 -10.66 -3.85
N SER A 91 -2.88 -10.22 -2.62
CA SER A 91 -2.92 -8.79 -2.32
C SER A 91 -1.65 -8.09 -2.80
N ARG A 92 -1.83 -6.93 -3.41
CA ARG A 92 -0.72 -6.11 -3.89
C ARG A 92 -0.33 -5.12 -2.80
N ILE A 93 0.79 -5.39 -2.16
CA ILE A 93 1.25 -4.63 -0.99
C ILE A 93 2.49 -3.84 -1.37
N VAL A 94 2.46 -2.54 -1.11
CA VAL A 94 3.61 -1.67 -1.27
C VAL A 94 3.97 -1.08 0.08
N MET A 95 5.23 -1.12 0.45
CA MET A 95 5.72 -0.61 1.72
C MET A 95 6.21 0.82 1.54
N LEU A 96 5.85 1.69 2.48
CA LEU A 96 6.44 3.02 2.58
C LEU A 96 7.60 2.98 3.54
N THR A 97 8.72 3.57 3.16
CA THR A 97 9.88 3.63 4.03
C THR A 97 10.29 5.06 4.27
N GLY A 98 10.71 5.34 5.48
CA GLY A 98 11.46 6.54 5.74
C GLY A 98 12.90 6.35 5.28
N TYR A 99 13.66 7.37 5.48
CA TYR A 99 15.04 7.43 5.08
C TYR A 99 15.88 6.37 5.82
N GLY A 100 16.66 5.61 5.08
CA GLY A 100 17.68 4.74 5.68
C GLY A 100 17.23 3.37 6.17
N ASN A 101 16.00 2.92 5.85
CA ASN A 101 15.49 1.63 6.32
C ASN A 101 15.48 0.55 5.25
N LEU A 102 16.47 0.54 4.38
CA LEU A 102 16.55 -0.42 3.28
C LEU A 102 16.52 -1.89 3.73
N PRO A 103 17.28 -2.32 4.77
CA PRO A 103 17.24 -3.74 5.16
C PRO A 103 15.85 -4.22 5.55
N THR A 104 15.06 -3.39 6.25
CA THR A 104 13.71 -3.75 6.65
C THR A 104 12.77 -3.75 5.45
N ALA A 105 12.96 -2.82 4.50
CA ALA A 105 12.18 -2.80 3.27
C ALA A 105 12.42 -4.08 2.43
N VAL A 106 13.66 -4.54 2.37
CA VAL A 106 14.00 -5.81 1.71
C VAL A 106 13.29 -6.97 2.40
N ALA A 107 13.27 -6.98 3.74
CA ALA A 107 12.57 -8.00 4.51
C ALA A 107 11.06 -7.99 4.21
N ALA A 108 10.47 -6.80 4.02
CA ALA A 108 9.06 -6.67 3.68
C ALA A 108 8.75 -7.30 2.31
N VAL A 109 9.60 -7.07 1.33
CA VAL A 109 9.44 -7.67 0.00
C VAL A 109 9.52 -9.19 0.10
N LYS A 110 10.46 -9.71 0.88
CA LYS A 110 10.57 -11.14 1.13
C LYS A 110 9.37 -11.72 1.85
N ALA A 111 8.70 -10.91 2.67
CA ALA A 111 7.50 -11.33 3.42
C ALA A 111 6.22 -11.26 2.57
N GLY A 112 6.28 -10.76 1.35
CA GLY A 112 5.15 -10.77 0.43
C GLY A 112 4.77 -9.42 -0.15
N ALA A 113 5.45 -8.33 0.20
CA ALA A 113 5.21 -7.04 -0.44
C ALA A 113 5.73 -7.06 -1.88
N LEU A 114 5.01 -6.41 -2.79
CA LEU A 114 5.44 -6.25 -4.18
C LEU A 114 6.71 -5.43 -4.30
N ASP A 115 6.75 -4.36 -3.53
CA ASP A 115 7.80 -3.36 -3.67
C ASP A 115 7.80 -2.45 -2.45
N TYR A 116 8.75 -1.56 -2.39
CA TYR A 116 8.78 -0.50 -1.40
C TYR A 116 9.11 0.82 -2.10
N ILE A 117 8.61 1.92 -1.55
CA ILE A 117 8.93 3.26 -2.04
C ILE A 117 9.29 4.15 -0.87
N ALA A 118 10.21 5.08 -1.10
CA ALA A 118 10.70 5.97 -0.05
C ALA A 118 9.89 7.28 -0.06
N LYS A 119 9.56 7.76 1.13
CA LYS A 119 8.97 9.09 1.29
C LYS A 119 10.00 10.15 0.92
N PRO A 120 9.61 11.28 0.33
CA PRO A 120 8.23 11.69 0.03
C PRO A 120 7.69 11.06 -1.25
N VAL A 121 6.39 10.74 -1.24
CA VAL A 121 5.72 10.14 -2.40
C VAL A 121 4.42 10.89 -2.67
N ASP A 122 3.98 10.87 -3.92
CA ASP A 122 2.67 11.39 -4.29
C ASP A 122 1.75 10.23 -4.72
N ALA A 123 0.48 10.58 -5.00
CA ALA A 123 -0.52 9.57 -5.35
C ALA A 123 -0.20 8.87 -6.67
N ASP A 124 0.43 9.55 -7.62
CA ASP A 124 0.82 8.91 -8.88
C ASP A 124 1.90 7.86 -8.67
N ASP A 125 2.87 8.13 -7.80
CA ASP A 125 3.91 7.16 -7.44
C ASP A 125 3.30 5.93 -6.79
N VAL A 126 2.35 6.14 -5.88
CA VAL A 126 1.66 5.05 -5.18
C VAL A 126 0.87 4.20 -6.17
N GLU A 127 0.11 4.84 -7.04
CA GLU A 127 -0.67 4.14 -8.05
C GLU A 127 0.23 3.27 -8.94
N SER A 128 1.31 3.84 -9.44
CA SER A 128 2.25 3.12 -10.29
C SER A 128 2.83 1.90 -9.60
N ALA A 129 3.19 2.04 -8.33
CA ALA A 129 3.76 0.93 -7.56
C ALA A 129 2.73 -0.17 -7.31
N LEU A 130 1.49 0.21 -6.95
CA LEU A 130 0.42 -0.76 -6.67
C LEU A 130 0.00 -1.54 -7.91
N LEU A 131 0.07 -0.94 -9.07
CA LEU A 131 -0.36 -1.55 -10.33
C LEU A 131 0.79 -2.16 -11.13
N ALA A 132 2.02 -2.06 -10.64
CA ALA A 132 3.18 -2.62 -11.32
C ALA A 132 3.10 -4.15 -11.38
N THR A 133 3.61 -4.72 -12.47
CA THR A 133 3.71 -6.17 -12.58
C THR A 133 5.02 -6.63 -11.92
N PRO A 134 4.97 -7.60 -11.01
CA PRO A 134 6.20 -8.11 -10.40
C PRO A 134 7.03 -8.84 -11.45
N ASN A 135 8.34 -8.72 -11.33
CA ASN A 135 9.28 -9.44 -12.18
C ASN A 135 9.57 -10.82 -11.64
#